data_06825958e63738e658c6c9db5f1c5d1c
#
_entry.id   06825958e63738e658c6c9db5f1c5d1c
#
_cell.length_a   1.000
_cell.length_b   1.000
_cell.length_c   1.000
_cell.angle_alpha   90.00
_cell.angle_beta   90.00
_cell.angle_gamma   90.00
#
_symmetry.space_group_name_H-M   'P 1'
#
loop_
_entity.id
_entity.type
_entity.pdbx_description
1 polymer ?
#
loop_
_entity_poly.entity_id
_entity_poly.type
_entity_poly.pdbx_seq_one_letter_code
_entity_poly.pdbx_strand_id
1 'polypeptide(L)'
;MILNDISNTIKETAQDCSIYKKLCEEAEYDFGVTLKESNLGEVPYIPWSFFKLSNYRFRDLLRGNSFENLKYWMESSSTCGDPSIVGRLESDIEVLKANYDEVFNSFSRKDEVNNLILFAPGMKIINKIRHNFYKKDAFLLYKSIVDIWEGKHVNYLLQFFLGKTLWKMFTTFKARAVIGINGKLLKYELNRVEQNKIPTIMANSPLWMHKVLNDYYLKEKRTFDLSDTLNIITGGGGWDGTKGRVKLGHRVKKPEFIEQMCDMFNITPDKFCDNFAATESPMACGGHWSSHYDDFILHVNKYQGRAVVRDIRTSEPIKKTGEPGLLELITPYGVESYAGLAVLLDDIVQVENWERCPECGREGSIFRVLGRLTPSIGKGCSSLFSLDAYNL
;
A
#
# COMPACT_ATOMS: atom_id res chain seq x y z
N MET A 1 -13.83 2.94 -22.77
CA MET A 1 -13.91 1.56 -22.21
C MET A 1 -14.03 1.64 -20.69
N ILE A 2 -13.01 1.99 -19.93
CA ILE A 2 -13.07 1.96 -18.45
C ILE A 2 -14.17 2.83 -17.81
N LEU A 3 -14.46 4.01 -18.33
CA LEU A 3 -15.54 4.86 -17.78
C LEU A 3 -16.91 4.20 -17.90
N ASN A 4 -17.15 3.43 -18.97
CA ASN A 4 -18.38 2.66 -19.12
C ASN A 4 -18.41 1.51 -18.11
N ASP A 5 -17.27 0.84 -17.89
CA ASP A 5 -17.17 -0.25 -16.92
C ASP A 5 -17.42 0.30 -15.50
N ILE A 6 -16.83 1.45 -15.15
CA ILE A 6 -17.12 2.15 -13.88
C ILE A 6 -18.62 2.46 -13.76
N SER A 7 -19.25 3.06 -14.80
CA SER A 7 -20.67 3.39 -14.78
C SER A 7 -21.56 2.17 -14.59
N ASN A 8 -21.24 1.05 -15.23
CA ASN A 8 -21.96 -0.21 -15.06
C ASN A 8 -21.79 -0.76 -13.64
N THR A 9 -20.55 -0.78 -13.13
CA THR A 9 -20.26 -1.26 -11.79
C THR A 9 -20.94 -0.40 -10.70
N ILE A 10 -21.08 0.92 -10.89
CA ILE A 10 -21.87 1.78 -10.00
C ILE A 10 -23.33 1.29 -9.94
N LYS A 11 -23.96 1.06 -11.10
CA LYS A 11 -25.36 0.60 -11.19
C LYS A 11 -25.53 -0.77 -10.50
N GLU A 12 -24.68 -1.71 -10.82
CA GLU A 12 -24.69 -3.05 -10.21
C GLU A 12 -24.47 -2.98 -8.69
N THR A 13 -23.48 -2.21 -8.24
CA THR A 13 -23.20 -2.07 -6.81
C THR A 13 -24.37 -1.44 -6.07
N ALA A 14 -25.06 -0.45 -6.67
CA ALA A 14 -26.23 0.15 -6.07
C ALA A 14 -27.44 -0.82 -6.02
N GLN A 15 -27.52 -1.81 -6.93
CA GLN A 15 -28.51 -2.87 -6.88
C GLN A 15 -28.21 -3.92 -5.79
N ASP A 16 -26.94 -4.28 -5.65
CA ASP A 16 -26.49 -5.42 -4.83
C ASP A 16 -26.09 -5.03 -3.40
N CYS A 17 -25.83 -3.75 -3.13
CA CYS A 17 -25.40 -3.23 -1.84
C CYS A 17 -26.28 -2.08 -1.37
N SER A 18 -27.10 -2.33 -0.35
CA SER A 18 -28.08 -1.37 0.16
C SER A 18 -27.46 -0.09 0.71
N ILE A 19 -26.27 -0.17 1.32
CA ILE A 19 -25.59 1.02 1.85
C ILE A 19 -25.03 1.88 0.72
N TYR A 20 -24.49 1.28 -0.34
CA TYR A 20 -24.02 2.03 -1.50
C TYR A 20 -25.16 2.70 -2.24
N LYS A 21 -26.33 2.01 -2.35
CA LYS A 21 -27.54 2.60 -2.87
C LYS A 21 -27.95 3.87 -2.13
N LYS A 22 -27.93 3.83 -0.78
CA LYS A 22 -28.22 5.01 0.05
C LYS A 22 -27.23 6.14 -0.19
N LEU A 23 -25.93 5.83 -0.34
CA LEU A 23 -24.93 6.86 -0.66
C LEU A 23 -25.20 7.50 -2.02
N CYS A 24 -25.65 6.73 -3.02
CA CYS A 24 -26.07 7.27 -4.32
C CYS A 24 -27.31 8.17 -4.18
N GLU A 25 -28.30 7.77 -3.37
CA GLU A 25 -29.51 8.55 -3.10
C GLU A 25 -29.18 9.86 -2.37
N GLU A 26 -28.32 9.81 -1.33
CA GLU A 26 -27.88 10.98 -0.56
C GLU A 26 -27.04 11.95 -1.41
N ALA A 27 -26.27 11.43 -2.36
CA ALA A 27 -25.48 12.22 -3.32
C ALA A 27 -26.32 12.70 -4.52
N GLU A 28 -27.62 12.39 -4.59
CA GLU A 28 -28.50 12.67 -5.72
C GLU A 28 -27.91 12.22 -7.08
N TYR A 29 -27.18 11.05 -7.05
CA TYR A 29 -26.46 10.57 -8.22
C TYR A 29 -27.39 10.13 -9.36
N ASP A 30 -27.23 10.76 -10.52
CA ASP A 30 -28.01 10.42 -11.72
C ASP A 30 -27.35 9.29 -12.53
N PHE A 31 -27.92 8.09 -12.44
CA PHE A 31 -27.47 6.91 -13.20
C PHE A 31 -27.65 7.03 -14.71
N GLY A 32 -28.37 8.04 -15.19
CA GLY A 32 -28.58 8.32 -16.63
C GLY A 32 -27.47 9.16 -17.24
N VAL A 33 -26.68 9.85 -16.44
CA VAL A 33 -25.57 10.68 -16.91
C VAL A 33 -24.42 9.84 -17.42
N THR A 34 -23.88 10.20 -18.58
CA THR A 34 -22.67 9.57 -19.12
C THR A 34 -21.45 9.99 -18.31
N LEU A 35 -20.76 9.01 -17.72
CA LEU A 35 -19.53 9.25 -16.97
C LEU A 35 -18.40 9.72 -17.91
N LYS A 36 -17.75 10.82 -17.52
CA LYS A 36 -16.60 11.43 -18.23
C LYS A 36 -15.52 11.76 -17.21
N GLU A 37 -14.28 12.01 -17.67
CA GLU A 37 -13.20 12.46 -16.79
C GLU A 37 -13.57 13.74 -16.00
N SER A 38 -14.36 14.63 -16.60
CA SER A 38 -14.77 15.92 -15.99
C SER A 38 -15.75 15.77 -14.83
N ASN A 39 -16.53 14.68 -14.76
CA ASN A 39 -17.52 14.43 -13.71
C ASN A 39 -17.23 13.22 -12.82
N LEU A 40 -16.02 12.67 -12.84
CA LEU A 40 -15.59 11.60 -11.95
C LEU A 40 -15.76 11.96 -10.47
N GLY A 41 -15.63 13.23 -10.11
CA GLY A 41 -15.83 13.71 -8.76
C GLY A 41 -17.28 13.62 -8.25
N GLU A 42 -18.24 13.34 -9.13
CA GLU A 42 -19.67 13.13 -8.79
C GLU A 42 -19.95 11.67 -8.38
N VAL A 43 -18.98 10.75 -8.61
CA VAL A 43 -19.16 9.34 -8.26
C VAL A 43 -19.29 9.20 -6.74
N PRO A 44 -20.36 8.56 -6.25
CA PRO A 44 -20.50 8.32 -4.82
C PRO A 44 -19.41 7.38 -4.32
N TYR A 45 -18.76 7.74 -3.22
CA TYR A 45 -17.65 7.00 -2.65
C TYR A 45 -17.97 6.46 -1.25
N ILE A 46 -17.25 5.44 -0.87
CA ILE A 46 -17.29 4.87 0.48
C ILE A 46 -16.11 5.42 1.26
N PRO A 47 -16.33 6.13 2.38
CA PRO A 47 -15.25 6.57 3.25
C PRO A 47 -14.49 5.39 3.87
N TRP A 48 -13.16 5.51 3.99
CA TRP A 48 -12.29 4.52 4.62
C TRP A 48 -12.76 4.04 6.00
N SER A 49 -13.46 4.90 6.74
CA SER A 49 -13.98 4.58 8.07
C SER A 49 -15.03 3.48 8.07
N PHE A 50 -15.72 3.24 6.95
CA PHE A 50 -16.73 2.17 6.83
C PHE A 50 -16.10 0.78 6.86
N PHE A 51 -14.87 0.68 6.46
CA PHE A 51 -14.13 -0.59 6.46
C PHE A 51 -13.54 -0.93 7.83
N LYS A 52 -13.54 0.00 8.80
CA LYS A 52 -12.94 -0.21 10.12
C LYS A 52 -13.69 -1.24 10.94
N LEU A 53 -12.92 -2.10 11.62
CA LEU A 53 -13.46 -3.14 12.48
C LEU A 53 -14.38 -2.57 13.59
N SER A 54 -13.98 -1.47 14.22
CA SER A 54 -14.76 -0.82 15.28
C SER A 54 -16.07 -0.21 14.79
N ASN A 55 -16.17 0.14 13.51
CA ASN A 55 -17.38 0.70 12.93
C ASN A 55 -18.45 -0.36 12.59
N TYR A 56 -18.04 -1.63 12.39
CA TYR A 56 -18.91 -2.73 11.95
C TYR A 56 -19.60 -2.54 10.58
N ARG A 57 -19.51 -1.36 9.94
CA ARG A 57 -20.10 -1.07 8.64
C ARG A 57 -19.55 -1.92 7.51
N PHE A 58 -18.33 -2.44 7.68
CA PHE A 58 -17.75 -3.35 6.70
C PHE A 58 -18.65 -4.54 6.36
N ARG A 59 -19.57 -4.94 7.25
CA ARG A 59 -20.54 -6.01 6.99
C ARG A 59 -21.64 -5.59 6.01
N ASP A 60 -21.93 -4.31 5.98
CA ASP A 60 -22.97 -3.73 5.13
C ASP A 60 -22.48 -3.46 3.70
N LEU A 61 -21.17 -3.62 3.45
CA LEU A 61 -20.53 -3.38 2.16
C LEU A 61 -20.51 -4.62 1.24
N LEU A 62 -21.12 -5.73 1.65
CA LEU A 62 -21.23 -6.94 0.84
C LEU A 62 -22.17 -6.72 -0.35
N ARG A 63 -21.78 -7.24 -1.52
CA ARG A 63 -22.57 -7.21 -2.75
C ARG A 63 -23.24 -8.58 -2.96
N GLY A 64 -24.54 -8.67 -2.64
CA GLY A 64 -25.34 -9.88 -2.89
C GLY A 64 -24.83 -11.17 -2.23
N ASN A 65 -23.73 -11.12 -1.47
CA ASN A 65 -23.12 -12.27 -0.82
C ASN A 65 -23.42 -12.26 0.68
N SER A 66 -23.53 -13.43 1.28
CA SER A 66 -23.56 -13.52 2.73
C SER A 66 -22.14 -13.44 3.31
N PHE A 67 -22.03 -12.92 4.51
CA PHE A 67 -20.76 -12.78 5.24
C PHE A 67 -20.02 -14.13 5.36
N GLU A 68 -20.75 -15.23 5.54
CA GLU A 68 -20.24 -16.58 5.71
C GLU A 68 -19.71 -17.17 4.40
N ASN A 69 -20.22 -16.71 3.25
CA ASN A 69 -19.86 -17.27 1.95
C ASN A 69 -18.52 -16.75 1.42
N LEU A 70 -18.04 -15.61 1.91
CA LEU A 70 -16.74 -15.09 1.49
C LEU A 70 -15.61 -15.90 2.08
N LYS A 71 -14.78 -16.45 1.20
CA LYS A 71 -13.63 -17.28 1.57
C LYS A 71 -12.47 -16.46 2.13
N TYR A 72 -12.27 -15.26 1.58
CA TYR A 72 -11.10 -14.43 1.87
C TYR A 72 -11.50 -13.16 2.61
N TRP A 73 -10.84 -12.90 3.73
CA TRP A 73 -11.02 -11.68 4.51
C TRP A 73 -9.67 -11.00 4.69
N MET A 74 -9.52 -9.88 4.03
CA MET A 74 -8.33 -9.04 4.14
C MET A 74 -8.42 -8.15 5.37
N GLU A 75 -7.32 -8.05 6.09
CA GLU A 75 -7.19 -7.17 7.24
C GLU A 75 -6.01 -6.22 7.02
N SER A 76 -6.21 -4.92 7.18
CA SER A 76 -5.12 -3.95 7.10
C SER A 76 -4.13 -4.12 8.26
N SER A 77 -2.90 -3.60 8.11
CA SER A 77 -1.83 -3.74 9.11
C SER A 77 -2.13 -3.05 10.45
N SER A 78 -3.32 -2.51 10.64
CA SER A 78 -3.82 -1.85 11.85
C SER A 78 -2.83 -0.86 12.47
N THR A 79 -2.33 0.06 11.66
CA THR A 79 -1.38 1.07 12.10
C THR A 79 -1.94 1.95 13.23
N CYS A 80 -3.24 2.13 13.29
CA CYS A 80 -3.93 2.89 14.35
C CYS A 80 -4.63 1.99 15.39
N GLY A 81 -4.48 0.66 15.32
CA GLY A 81 -5.10 -0.30 16.24
C GLY A 81 -6.53 -0.68 15.89
N ASP A 82 -7.09 -0.15 14.80
CA ASP A 82 -8.40 -0.48 14.27
C ASP A 82 -8.25 -0.84 12.79
N PRO A 83 -8.12 -2.14 12.45
CA PRO A 83 -7.89 -2.59 11.10
C PRO A 83 -9.10 -2.37 10.21
N SER A 84 -8.86 -2.11 8.95
CA SER A 84 -9.89 -2.23 7.93
C SER A 84 -10.09 -3.71 7.59
N ILE A 85 -11.34 -4.09 7.38
CA ILE A 85 -11.75 -5.46 7.05
C ILE A 85 -12.45 -5.44 5.70
N VAL A 86 -12.01 -6.28 4.78
CA VAL A 86 -12.58 -6.38 3.42
C VAL A 86 -12.74 -7.84 3.04
N GLY A 87 -13.97 -8.22 2.67
CA GLY A 87 -14.25 -9.54 2.11
C GLY A 87 -13.94 -9.60 0.63
N ARG A 88 -13.42 -10.72 0.13
CA ARG A 88 -13.07 -10.91 -1.28
C ARG A 88 -13.47 -12.30 -1.78
N LEU A 89 -13.93 -12.36 -3.03
CA LEU A 89 -14.04 -13.59 -3.80
C LEU A 89 -12.67 -13.97 -4.41
N GLU A 90 -12.57 -15.17 -4.95
CA GLU A 90 -11.36 -15.62 -5.66
C GLU A 90 -11.09 -14.72 -6.88
N SER A 91 -12.14 -14.38 -7.65
CA SER A 91 -12.03 -13.47 -8.81
C SER A 91 -11.47 -12.11 -8.43
N ASP A 92 -11.90 -11.53 -7.28
CA ASP A 92 -11.37 -10.26 -6.79
C ASP A 92 -9.88 -10.36 -6.44
N ILE A 93 -9.46 -11.51 -5.89
CA ILE A 93 -8.05 -11.77 -5.54
C ILE A 93 -7.17 -11.90 -6.79
N GLU A 94 -7.67 -12.56 -7.82
CA GLU A 94 -6.93 -12.67 -9.08
C GLU A 94 -6.72 -11.31 -9.75
N VAL A 95 -7.74 -10.43 -9.73
CA VAL A 95 -7.59 -9.04 -10.19
C VAL A 95 -6.54 -8.28 -9.37
N LEU A 96 -6.58 -8.43 -8.05
CA LEU A 96 -5.62 -7.78 -7.16
C LEU A 96 -4.19 -8.27 -7.44
N LYS A 97 -3.99 -9.57 -7.62
CA LYS A 97 -2.67 -10.13 -8.00
C LYS A 97 -2.20 -9.57 -9.34
N ALA A 98 -3.08 -9.54 -10.34
CA ALA A 98 -2.74 -9.00 -11.66
C ALA A 98 -2.34 -7.52 -11.60
N ASN A 99 -3.04 -6.72 -10.78
CA ASN A 99 -2.70 -5.30 -10.58
C ASN A 99 -1.30 -5.12 -9.95
N TYR A 100 -0.97 -5.93 -8.94
CA TYR A 100 0.38 -5.88 -8.34
C TYR A 100 1.45 -6.39 -9.29
N ASP A 101 1.17 -7.47 -10.02
CA ASP A 101 2.10 -8.05 -10.98
C ASP A 101 2.45 -7.03 -12.06
N GLU A 102 1.47 -6.33 -12.60
CA GLU A 102 1.66 -5.26 -13.58
C GLU A 102 2.50 -4.12 -13.01
N VAL A 103 2.22 -3.68 -11.78
CA VAL A 103 3.01 -2.63 -11.11
C VAL A 103 4.47 -3.04 -10.96
N PHE A 104 4.73 -4.27 -10.48
CA PHE A 104 6.11 -4.72 -10.29
C PHE A 104 6.85 -4.91 -11.62
N ASN A 105 6.17 -5.39 -12.66
CA ASN A 105 6.77 -5.48 -13.98
C ASN A 105 7.05 -4.10 -14.59
N SER A 106 6.11 -3.18 -14.44
CA SER A 106 6.22 -1.83 -15.00
C SER A 106 7.33 -0.97 -14.39
N PHE A 107 7.58 -1.12 -13.08
CA PHE A 107 8.50 -0.23 -12.35
C PHE A 107 9.77 -0.93 -11.85
N SER A 108 9.78 -2.24 -11.68
CA SER A 108 10.92 -2.98 -11.12
C SER A 108 11.45 -4.12 -11.99
N ARG A 109 10.88 -4.32 -13.18
CA ARG A 109 11.27 -5.40 -14.09
C ARG A 109 11.24 -6.77 -13.42
N LYS A 110 10.16 -7.06 -12.70
CA LYS A 110 10.00 -8.31 -11.93
C LYS A 110 10.32 -9.57 -12.75
N ASP A 111 9.91 -9.60 -14.03
CA ASP A 111 10.11 -10.79 -14.87
C ASP A 111 11.58 -11.07 -15.20
N GLU A 112 12.43 -10.05 -15.19
CA GLU A 112 13.87 -10.16 -15.41
C GLU A 112 14.64 -10.62 -14.16
N VAL A 113 13.97 -10.64 -12.99
CA VAL A 113 14.58 -10.89 -11.69
C VAL A 113 14.40 -12.32 -11.24
N ASN A 114 15.46 -12.93 -10.70
CA ASN A 114 15.44 -14.30 -10.19
C ASN A 114 15.54 -14.39 -8.67
N ASN A 115 15.86 -13.30 -7.98
CA ASN A 115 16.11 -13.26 -6.56
C ASN A 115 15.40 -12.09 -5.89
N LEU A 116 14.72 -12.37 -4.77
CA LEU A 116 14.03 -11.37 -3.95
C LEU A 116 14.60 -11.39 -2.53
N ILE A 117 15.10 -10.26 -2.07
CA ILE A 117 15.53 -10.04 -0.69
C ILE A 117 14.43 -9.23 0.00
N LEU A 118 13.65 -9.89 0.86
CA LEU A 118 12.45 -9.32 1.44
C LEU A 118 12.65 -8.97 2.92
N PHE A 119 12.56 -7.69 3.25
CA PHE A 119 12.61 -7.20 4.64
C PHE A 119 11.26 -7.44 5.34
N ALA A 120 10.84 -8.69 5.34
CA ALA A 120 9.60 -9.16 5.93
C ALA A 120 9.78 -10.55 6.56
N PRO A 121 8.90 -10.96 7.47
CA PRO A 121 8.88 -12.32 7.99
C PRO A 121 8.30 -13.29 6.95
N GLY A 122 8.78 -14.53 6.97
CA GLY A 122 8.24 -15.59 6.13
C GLY A 122 6.78 -15.93 6.49
N MET A 123 6.00 -16.39 5.49
CA MET A 123 4.57 -16.72 5.65
C MET A 123 4.27 -17.67 6.82
N LYS A 124 5.12 -18.69 7.04
CA LYS A 124 4.96 -19.62 8.16
C LYS A 124 4.96 -18.93 9.53
N ILE A 125 5.68 -17.82 9.65
CA ILE A 125 5.77 -17.02 10.87
C ILE A 125 4.55 -16.11 10.99
N ILE A 126 4.16 -15.46 9.90
CA ILE A 126 2.97 -14.59 9.86
C ILE A 126 1.73 -15.36 10.26
N ASN A 127 1.51 -16.55 9.70
CA ASN A 127 0.37 -17.40 10.00
C ASN A 127 0.31 -17.87 11.45
N LYS A 128 1.44 -17.92 12.16
CA LYS A 128 1.48 -18.26 13.59
C LYS A 128 1.15 -17.10 14.53
N ILE A 129 1.36 -15.87 14.09
CA ILE A 129 1.28 -14.69 14.96
C ILE A 129 -0.08 -14.02 14.91
N ARG A 130 -0.74 -14.06 13.77
CA ARG A 130 -2.07 -13.51 13.64
C ARG A 130 -3.12 -14.60 13.63
N HIS A 131 -3.91 -14.59 14.68
CA HIS A 131 -5.20 -15.24 14.63
C HIS A 131 -6.09 -14.46 13.68
N ASN A 132 -6.51 -15.13 12.66
CA ASN A 132 -7.53 -14.68 11.76
C ASN A 132 -8.79 -14.31 12.54
N PHE A 133 -9.33 -13.12 12.28
CA PHE A 133 -10.56 -12.62 12.88
C PHE A 133 -11.75 -13.60 12.70
N TYR A 134 -11.73 -14.43 11.64
CA TYR A 134 -12.77 -15.44 11.33
C TYR A 134 -12.20 -16.85 11.14
N LYS A 135 -11.05 -17.18 11.69
CA LYS A 135 -10.34 -18.46 11.44
C LYS A 135 -10.02 -18.70 9.95
N LYS A 136 -9.87 -17.62 9.16
CA LYS A 136 -9.52 -17.63 7.73
C LYS A 136 -8.21 -16.86 7.54
N ASP A 137 -7.52 -16.98 6.42
CA ASP A 137 -6.18 -16.41 6.20
C ASP A 137 -6.12 -14.88 6.34
N ALA A 138 -5.59 -14.38 7.46
CA ALA A 138 -5.63 -12.98 7.87
C ALA A 138 -4.68 -12.04 7.12
N PHE A 139 -3.83 -12.55 6.24
CA PHE A 139 -2.81 -11.75 5.51
C PHE A 139 -2.91 -11.92 4.02
N LEU A 140 -4.13 -11.95 3.52
CA LEU A 140 -4.32 -12.24 2.11
C LEU A 140 -3.61 -11.22 1.19
N LEU A 141 -3.62 -9.92 1.55
CA LEU A 141 -2.91 -8.90 0.76
C LEU A 141 -1.41 -9.22 0.66
N TYR A 142 -0.76 -9.47 1.80
CA TYR A 142 0.66 -9.82 1.81
C TYR A 142 0.92 -11.15 1.11
N LYS A 143 0.07 -12.15 1.33
CA LYS A 143 0.14 -13.44 0.64
C LYS A 143 0.01 -13.27 -0.86
N SER A 144 -1.00 -12.52 -1.32
CA SER A 144 -1.22 -12.27 -2.74
C SER A 144 -0.03 -11.57 -3.39
N ILE A 145 0.60 -10.61 -2.69
CA ILE A 145 1.85 -9.97 -3.16
C ILE A 145 3.00 -10.97 -3.22
N VAL A 146 3.10 -11.89 -2.27
CA VAL A 146 4.17 -12.89 -2.26
C VAL A 146 3.93 -13.96 -3.33
N ASP A 147 2.68 -14.35 -3.55
CA ASP A 147 2.32 -15.39 -4.54
C ASP A 147 2.70 -14.99 -5.97
N ILE A 148 2.70 -13.71 -6.32
CA ILE A 148 3.16 -13.25 -7.65
C ILE A 148 4.67 -13.42 -7.87
N TRP A 149 5.43 -13.74 -6.81
CA TRP A 149 6.86 -14.09 -6.89
C TRP A 149 7.10 -15.59 -6.95
N GLU A 150 6.06 -16.37 -7.23
CA GLU A 150 6.19 -17.82 -7.39
C GLU A 150 7.25 -18.15 -8.44
N GLY A 151 8.07 -19.16 -8.17
CA GLY A 151 9.19 -19.56 -9.04
C GLY A 151 10.46 -18.72 -8.89
N LYS A 152 10.44 -17.63 -8.14
CA LYS A 152 11.64 -16.84 -7.80
C LYS A 152 12.23 -17.29 -6.46
N HIS A 153 13.53 -17.06 -6.28
CA HIS A 153 14.19 -17.33 -5.01
C HIS A 153 13.89 -16.20 -4.02
N VAL A 154 13.13 -16.48 -2.96
CA VAL A 154 12.68 -15.48 -1.98
C VAL A 154 13.39 -15.66 -0.64
N ASN A 155 14.15 -14.65 -0.23
CA ASN A 155 14.89 -14.58 1.02
C ASN A 155 14.18 -13.66 2.03
N TYR A 156 13.59 -14.25 3.07
CA TYR A 156 12.94 -13.51 4.14
C TYR A 156 13.94 -13.14 5.23
N LEU A 157 14.21 -11.86 5.41
CA LEU A 157 15.22 -11.39 6.35
C LEU A 157 14.72 -11.22 7.79
N LEU A 158 13.43 -10.91 7.98
CA LEU A 158 12.89 -10.74 9.33
C LEU A 158 12.64 -12.09 9.99
N GLN A 159 13.22 -12.25 11.17
CA GLN A 159 13.04 -13.43 12.02
C GLN A 159 12.50 -13.01 13.38
N PHE A 160 11.65 -13.85 13.95
CA PHE A 160 11.27 -13.71 15.34
C PHE A 160 12.27 -14.50 16.18
N PHE A 161 13.00 -13.82 17.03
CA PHE A 161 13.88 -14.48 17.98
C PHE A 161 13.05 -15.02 19.16
N LEU A 162 12.76 -16.30 19.11
CA LEU A 162 12.22 -17.09 20.20
C LEU A 162 13.40 -17.59 21.08
N GLY A 163 14.13 -16.66 21.70
CA GLY A 163 15.23 -17.00 22.61
C GLY A 163 14.83 -16.90 24.08
N LYS A 164 15.83 -16.81 24.99
CA LYS A 164 15.66 -16.63 26.46
C LYS A 164 14.69 -15.52 26.84
N THR A 165 14.35 -14.62 25.91
CA THR A 165 13.34 -13.58 26.04
C THR A 165 11.92 -14.11 26.10
N LEU A 166 11.62 -15.27 25.49
CA LEU A 166 10.31 -15.93 25.60
C LEU A 166 10.01 -16.38 27.02
N TRP A 167 11.00 -16.92 27.72
CA TRP A 167 10.81 -17.33 29.11
C TRP A 167 10.45 -16.14 30.00
N LYS A 168 11.06 -14.98 29.79
CA LYS A 168 10.67 -13.73 30.46
C LYS A 168 9.30 -13.20 30.04
N MET A 169 8.86 -13.45 28.80
CA MET A 169 7.53 -13.05 28.29
C MET A 169 6.41 -13.87 28.94
N PHE A 170 6.62 -15.15 29.17
CA PHE A 170 5.65 -16.00 29.88
C PHE A 170 5.50 -15.63 31.37
N THR A 171 6.55 -15.06 31.97
CA THR A 171 6.55 -14.70 33.38
C THR A 171 6.10 -13.26 33.67
N THR A 172 6.06 -12.37 32.69
CA THR A 172 5.73 -10.94 32.93
C THR A 172 4.51 -10.42 32.16
N PHE A 173 3.78 -11.24 31.41
CA PHE A 173 2.60 -10.88 30.59
C PHE A 173 2.76 -9.65 29.66
N LYS A 174 3.99 -9.18 29.42
CA LYS A 174 4.31 -8.09 28.49
C LYS A 174 5.02 -8.64 27.26
N ALA A 175 4.28 -9.30 26.39
CA ALA A 175 4.77 -9.83 25.12
C ALA A 175 5.23 -8.68 24.19
N ARG A 176 6.50 -8.36 24.18
CA ARG A 176 7.13 -7.64 23.06
C ARG A 176 7.82 -8.68 22.19
N ALA A 177 7.22 -9.00 21.05
CA ALA A 177 7.90 -9.80 20.04
C ALA A 177 9.15 -9.02 19.61
N VAL A 178 10.34 -9.58 19.85
CA VAL A 178 11.58 -9.01 19.36
C VAL A 178 11.75 -9.47 17.92
N ILE A 179 11.43 -8.58 16.99
CA ILE A 179 11.70 -8.80 15.57
C ILE A 179 13.18 -8.46 15.36
N GLY A 180 13.92 -9.39 14.81
CA GLY A 180 15.30 -9.19 14.45
C GLY A 180 15.58 -9.55 13.00
N ILE A 181 16.71 -9.12 12.50
CA ILE A 181 17.16 -9.41 11.15
C ILE A 181 18.21 -10.50 11.14
N ASN A 182 18.09 -11.38 10.16
CA ASN A 182 19.13 -12.34 9.85
C ASN A 182 20.28 -11.67 9.07
N GLY A 183 21.16 -10.97 9.80
CA GLY A 183 22.31 -10.28 9.20
C GLY A 183 23.29 -11.22 8.49
N LYS A 184 23.36 -12.49 8.91
CA LYS A 184 24.21 -13.49 8.23
C LYS A 184 23.64 -13.82 6.85
N LEU A 185 22.32 -13.99 6.75
CA LEU A 185 21.64 -14.23 5.47
C LEU A 185 21.78 -13.02 4.56
N LEU A 186 21.56 -11.80 5.09
CA LEU A 186 21.72 -10.57 4.32
C LEU A 186 23.13 -10.46 3.72
N LYS A 187 24.15 -10.66 4.55
CA LYS A 187 25.56 -10.62 4.12
C LYS A 187 25.86 -11.68 3.05
N TYR A 188 25.36 -12.88 3.25
CA TYR A 188 25.51 -13.97 2.28
C TYR A 188 24.87 -13.63 0.95
N GLU A 189 23.63 -13.15 0.97
CA GLU A 189 22.89 -12.81 -0.26
C GLU A 189 23.51 -11.64 -1.02
N LEU A 190 23.91 -10.57 -0.33
CA LEU A 190 24.57 -9.43 -0.98
C LEU A 190 25.87 -9.85 -1.65
N ASN A 191 26.71 -10.69 -0.98
CA ASN A 191 27.92 -11.23 -1.60
C ASN A 191 27.62 -12.13 -2.81
N ARG A 192 26.60 -12.98 -2.69
CA ARG A 192 26.18 -13.90 -3.76
C ARG A 192 25.70 -13.14 -5.01
N VAL A 193 24.89 -12.08 -4.78
CA VAL A 193 24.39 -11.21 -5.84
C VAL A 193 25.52 -10.48 -6.54
N GLU A 194 26.44 -9.89 -5.78
CA GLU A 194 27.61 -9.18 -6.32
C GLU A 194 28.50 -10.09 -7.16
N GLN A 195 28.89 -11.24 -6.59
CA GLN A 195 29.83 -12.18 -7.23
C GLN A 195 29.26 -12.84 -8.49
N ASN A 196 27.97 -13.19 -8.46
CA ASN A 196 27.35 -13.95 -9.54
C ASN A 196 26.47 -13.10 -10.46
N LYS A 197 26.44 -11.76 -10.25
CA LYS A 197 25.66 -10.81 -11.03
C LYS A 197 24.18 -11.23 -11.17
N ILE A 198 23.54 -11.61 -10.06
CA ILE A 198 22.19 -12.14 -10.03
C ILE A 198 21.17 -10.97 -10.05
N PRO A 199 20.28 -10.88 -11.07
CA PRO A 199 19.21 -9.90 -11.06
C PRO A 199 18.35 -10.06 -9.81
N THR A 200 18.31 -9.01 -9.00
CA THR A 200 17.75 -9.05 -7.63
C THR A 200 16.85 -7.84 -7.37
N ILE A 201 15.76 -8.08 -6.69
CA ILE A 201 14.96 -7.02 -6.07
C ILE A 201 15.13 -7.10 -4.56
N MET A 202 15.38 -5.94 -3.95
CA MET A 202 15.30 -5.74 -2.51
C MET A 202 14.00 -4.99 -2.18
N ALA A 203 13.14 -5.57 -1.34
CA ALA A 203 11.79 -5.05 -1.19
C ALA A 203 11.31 -4.93 0.26
N ASN A 204 10.38 -4.01 0.50
CA ASN A 204 9.50 -3.77 1.64
C ASN A 204 9.71 -2.40 2.32
N SER A 205 9.44 -2.32 3.61
CA SER A 205 9.41 -1.06 4.38
C SER A 205 10.76 -0.32 4.34
N PRO A 206 10.79 0.92 3.88
CA PRO A 206 12.00 1.73 3.83
C PRO A 206 12.65 1.89 5.21
N LEU A 207 11.85 1.97 6.26
CA LEU A 207 12.35 2.11 7.63
C LEU A 207 13.21 0.90 8.06
N TRP A 208 12.77 -0.32 7.74
CA TRP A 208 13.54 -1.53 8.04
C TRP A 208 14.80 -1.61 7.19
N MET A 209 14.70 -1.30 5.90
CA MET A 209 15.86 -1.25 5.01
C MET A 209 16.88 -0.26 5.52
N HIS A 210 16.46 0.99 5.74
CA HIS A 210 17.33 2.06 6.21
C HIS A 210 18.04 1.68 7.52
N LYS A 211 17.29 1.23 8.52
CA LYS A 211 17.87 0.88 9.81
C LYS A 211 18.93 -0.21 9.68
N VAL A 212 18.60 -1.28 9.00
CA VAL A 212 19.44 -2.47 8.95
C VAL A 212 20.63 -2.28 8.05
N LEU A 213 20.39 -1.71 6.89
CA LEU A 213 21.47 -1.47 5.93
C LEU A 213 22.42 -0.39 6.45
N ASN A 214 21.89 0.64 7.11
CA ASN A 214 22.73 1.66 7.75
C ASN A 214 23.56 1.06 8.89
N ASP A 215 22.96 0.29 9.81
CA ASP A 215 23.69 -0.39 10.89
C ASP A 215 24.75 -1.33 10.31
N TYR A 216 24.43 -2.04 9.24
CA TYR A 216 25.38 -2.93 8.56
C TYR A 216 26.52 -2.16 7.89
N TYR A 217 26.19 -1.12 7.11
CA TYR A 217 27.16 -0.28 6.41
C TYR A 217 28.12 0.41 7.39
N LEU A 218 27.60 1.01 8.47
CA LEU A 218 28.41 1.65 9.49
C LEU A 218 29.36 0.67 10.19
N LYS A 219 28.91 -0.56 10.41
CA LYS A 219 29.71 -1.60 11.07
C LYS A 219 30.78 -2.20 10.17
N GLU A 220 30.40 -2.59 8.95
CA GLU A 220 31.28 -3.33 8.04
C GLU A 220 32.07 -2.39 7.12
N LYS A 221 31.67 -1.12 7.00
CA LYS A 221 32.27 -0.10 6.10
C LYS A 221 32.49 -0.62 4.67
N ARG A 222 31.56 -1.44 4.21
CA ARG A 222 31.63 -2.09 2.90
C ARG A 222 30.53 -1.58 1.98
N THR A 223 30.91 -1.26 0.77
CA THR A 223 30.02 -1.03 -0.37
C THR A 223 29.95 -2.28 -1.25
N PHE A 224 28.95 -2.33 -2.10
CA PHE A 224 28.73 -3.40 -3.06
C PHE A 224 28.55 -2.81 -4.46
N ASP A 225 29.08 -3.46 -5.47
CA ASP A 225 28.81 -3.07 -6.86
C ASP A 225 27.64 -3.91 -7.41
N LEU A 226 26.43 -3.36 -7.28
CA LEU A 226 25.18 -3.96 -7.71
C LEU A 226 24.48 -3.14 -8.81
N SER A 227 25.24 -2.27 -9.49
CA SER A 227 24.76 -1.30 -10.50
C SER A 227 23.83 -1.91 -11.55
N ASP A 228 24.15 -3.11 -12.05
CA ASP A 228 23.42 -3.79 -13.11
C ASP A 228 22.39 -4.81 -12.60
N THR A 229 22.39 -5.09 -11.30
CA THR A 229 21.66 -6.26 -10.78
C THR A 229 20.59 -5.92 -9.76
N LEU A 230 20.67 -4.78 -9.08
CA LEU A 230 19.77 -4.47 -7.98
C LEU A 230 18.73 -3.42 -8.36
N ASN A 231 17.46 -3.74 -8.08
CA ASN A 231 16.39 -2.77 -7.98
C ASN A 231 15.85 -2.75 -6.53
N ILE A 232 15.42 -1.58 -6.06
CA ILE A 232 14.86 -1.41 -4.71
C ILE A 232 13.40 -1.01 -4.82
N ILE A 233 12.53 -1.79 -4.15
CA ILE A 233 11.11 -1.50 -4.04
C ILE A 233 10.80 -1.11 -2.60
N THR A 234 10.33 0.11 -2.40
CA THR A 234 9.76 0.53 -1.13
C THR A 234 8.24 0.36 -1.13
N GLY A 235 7.62 0.31 0.04
CA GLY A 235 6.18 0.23 0.15
C GLY A 235 5.69 0.06 1.58
N GLY A 236 4.39 0.27 1.75
CA GLY A 236 3.74 0.14 3.05
C GLY A 236 4.11 1.23 4.06
N GLY A 237 4.62 2.35 3.62
CA GLY A 237 4.92 3.53 4.44
C GLY A 237 6.01 3.33 5.50
N GLY A 238 5.99 4.17 6.51
CA GLY A 238 6.97 4.15 7.62
C GLY A 238 8.09 5.18 7.50
N TRP A 239 8.02 6.06 6.52
CA TRP A 239 8.97 7.15 6.33
C TRP A 239 9.05 8.10 7.53
N ASP A 240 7.97 8.24 8.28
CA ASP A 240 7.85 9.03 9.51
C ASP A 240 8.52 8.38 10.75
N GLY A 241 9.12 7.21 10.59
CA GLY A 241 9.74 6.44 11.67
C GLY A 241 8.75 5.58 12.45
N THR A 242 7.51 5.50 12.02
CA THR A 242 6.47 4.71 12.67
C THR A 242 5.98 3.57 11.77
N LYS A 243 5.60 2.47 12.36
CA LYS A 243 4.84 1.40 11.70
C LYS A 243 3.64 1.13 12.59
N GLY A 244 2.56 1.80 12.32
CA GLY A 244 1.42 1.80 13.18
C GLY A 244 1.64 2.54 14.49
N ARG A 245 1.15 1.95 15.59
CA ARG A 245 1.41 2.48 16.93
C ARG A 245 2.85 2.26 17.41
N VAL A 246 3.67 1.59 16.62
CA VAL A 246 5.02 1.26 17.01
C VAL A 246 5.99 2.27 16.41
N LYS A 247 6.63 3.05 17.28
CA LYS A 247 7.76 3.89 16.91
C LYS A 247 8.98 2.97 16.73
N LEU A 248 9.40 2.77 15.48
CA LEU A 248 10.52 1.88 15.13
C LEU A 248 11.86 2.62 15.04
N GLY A 249 11.82 3.94 14.89
CA GLY A 249 13.05 4.71 14.71
C GLY A 249 12.81 6.21 14.56
N HIS A 250 13.71 6.85 13.86
CA HIS A 250 13.58 8.25 13.44
C HIS A 250 12.91 8.35 12.08
N ARG A 251 12.40 9.52 11.75
CA ARG A 251 11.94 9.84 10.40
C ARG A 251 13.09 9.61 9.41
N VAL A 252 12.78 8.92 8.32
CA VAL A 252 13.72 8.69 7.20
C VAL A 252 13.33 9.64 6.10
N LYS A 253 14.21 10.57 5.73
CA LYS A 253 13.98 11.44 4.60
C LYS A 253 14.25 10.68 3.30
N LYS A 254 13.34 10.79 2.36
CA LYS A 254 13.41 10.03 1.10
C LYS A 254 14.69 10.33 0.33
N PRO A 255 15.12 11.61 0.11
CA PRO A 255 16.36 11.91 -0.59
C PRO A 255 17.60 11.32 0.10
N GLU A 256 17.70 11.43 1.43
CA GLU A 256 18.80 10.87 2.20
C GLU A 256 18.86 9.33 2.09
N PHE A 257 17.69 8.68 2.04
CA PHE A 257 17.60 7.23 1.82
C PHE A 257 18.10 6.84 0.43
N ILE A 258 17.67 7.56 -0.61
CA ILE A 258 18.08 7.29 -1.99
C ILE A 258 19.59 7.46 -2.14
N GLU A 259 20.15 8.60 -1.70
CA GLU A 259 21.59 8.87 -1.72
C GLU A 259 22.39 7.77 -1.01
N GLN A 260 21.99 7.43 0.20
CA GLN A 260 22.68 6.42 1.00
C GLN A 260 22.65 5.03 0.37
N MET A 261 21.52 4.63 -0.23
CA MET A 261 21.43 3.35 -0.90
C MET A 261 22.19 3.35 -2.23
N CYS A 262 22.19 4.47 -2.97
CA CYS A 262 23.03 4.64 -4.16
C CYS A 262 24.52 4.45 -3.83
N ASP A 263 25.01 5.10 -2.80
CA ASP A 263 26.39 5.00 -2.36
C ASP A 263 26.76 3.58 -1.89
N MET A 264 25.86 2.96 -1.12
CA MET A 264 26.08 1.62 -0.57
C MET A 264 26.16 0.54 -1.65
N PHE A 265 25.32 0.63 -2.67
CA PHE A 265 25.14 -0.40 -3.68
C PHE A 265 25.65 -0.04 -5.06
N ASN A 266 26.23 1.14 -5.24
CA ASN A 266 26.68 1.68 -6.53
C ASN A 266 25.56 1.63 -7.59
N ILE A 267 24.33 2.01 -7.20
CA ILE A 267 23.15 2.07 -8.08
C ILE A 267 22.72 3.52 -8.29
N THR A 268 21.90 3.73 -9.30
CA THR A 268 21.36 5.06 -9.66
C THR A 268 19.91 5.22 -9.18
N PRO A 269 19.40 6.44 -9.02
CA PRO A 269 18.05 6.70 -8.52
C PRO A 269 16.90 6.08 -9.36
N ASP A 270 17.14 5.79 -10.64
CA ASP A 270 16.17 5.08 -11.51
C ASP A 270 15.94 3.61 -11.12
N LYS A 271 16.78 3.04 -10.26
CA LYS A 271 16.62 1.68 -9.71
C LYS A 271 15.61 1.62 -8.55
N PHE A 272 15.07 2.75 -8.14
CA PHE A 272 14.12 2.80 -7.04
C PHE A 272 12.69 2.94 -7.53
N CYS A 273 11.81 2.14 -6.97
CA CYS A 273 10.38 2.32 -7.10
C CYS A 273 9.70 2.25 -5.73
N ASP A 274 8.54 2.88 -5.65
CA ASP A 274 7.64 2.77 -4.49
C ASP A 274 6.31 2.17 -4.94
N ASN A 275 5.62 1.49 -4.03
CA ASN A 275 4.29 1.03 -4.30
C ASN A 275 3.33 1.51 -3.20
N PHE A 276 2.16 1.93 -3.62
CA PHE A 276 1.06 2.34 -2.78
C PHE A 276 -0.14 1.43 -3.03
N ALA A 277 -0.71 0.94 -1.95
CA ALA A 277 -1.92 0.15 -1.96
C ALA A 277 -2.68 0.29 -0.65
N ALA A 278 -3.98 0.24 -0.73
CA ALA A 278 -4.89 0.21 0.40
C ALA A 278 -5.66 -1.12 0.43
N THR A 279 -5.90 -1.65 1.62
CA THR A 279 -6.69 -2.89 1.78
C THR A 279 -8.10 -2.71 1.24
N GLU A 280 -8.62 -1.50 1.34
CA GLU A 280 -9.97 -1.09 0.96
C GLU A 280 -10.19 -1.10 -0.56
N SER A 281 -9.14 -0.83 -1.34
CA SER A 281 -9.18 -0.80 -2.81
C SER A 281 -8.36 -1.92 -3.43
N PRO A 282 -8.82 -2.58 -4.50
CA PRO A 282 -8.02 -3.56 -5.24
C PRO A 282 -6.96 -2.93 -6.15
N MET A 283 -6.92 -1.60 -6.25
CA MET A 283 -5.93 -0.91 -7.06
C MET A 283 -4.56 -0.93 -6.40
N ALA A 284 -3.53 -1.10 -7.21
CA ALA A 284 -2.14 -0.91 -6.85
C ALA A 284 -1.56 0.25 -7.68
N CYS A 285 -0.88 1.19 -7.00
CA CYS A 285 -0.19 2.30 -7.66
C CYS A 285 1.31 2.09 -7.50
N GLY A 286 2.03 1.98 -8.60
CA GLY A 286 3.48 1.93 -8.62
C GLY A 286 4.08 3.26 -9.02
N GLY A 287 5.33 3.49 -8.64
CA GLY A 287 5.98 4.74 -8.99
C GLY A 287 7.49 4.65 -9.01
N HIS A 288 8.11 5.68 -9.53
CA HIS A 288 9.55 5.83 -9.62
C HIS A 288 10.03 7.02 -8.80
N TRP A 289 11.32 7.05 -8.50
CA TRP A 289 11.95 8.22 -7.91
C TRP A 289 11.99 9.39 -8.93
N SER A 290 11.65 10.57 -8.46
CA SER A 290 11.80 11.82 -9.21
C SER A 290 12.78 12.76 -8.52
N SER A 291 13.88 13.07 -9.19
CA SER A 291 14.82 14.06 -8.69
C SER A 291 14.30 15.50 -8.80
N HIS A 292 13.24 15.72 -9.60
CA HIS A 292 12.59 17.04 -9.70
C HIS A 292 11.78 17.37 -8.44
N TYR A 293 11.12 16.34 -7.87
CA TYR A 293 10.27 16.50 -6.69
C TYR A 293 10.95 16.08 -5.39
N ASP A 294 12.14 15.48 -5.45
CA ASP A 294 12.81 14.82 -4.32
C ASP A 294 11.87 13.84 -3.61
N ASP A 295 11.07 13.11 -4.40
CA ASP A 295 10.03 12.21 -3.91
C ASP A 295 9.72 11.10 -4.93
N PHE A 296 8.97 10.08 -4.47
CA PHE A 296 8.37 9.10 -5.36
C PHE A 296 7.11 9.66 -6.02
N ILE A 297 7.04 9.52 -7.34
CA ILE A 297 5.86 9.82 -8.14
C ILE A 297 5.12 8.52 -8.40
N LEU A 298 3.94 8.40 -7.82
CA LEU A 298 3.05 7.24 -7.96
C LEU A 298 2.09 7.43 -9.12
N HIS A 299 1.80 6.36 -9.83
CA HIS A 299 0.98 6.36 -11.04
C HIS A 299 -0.33 5.61 -10.80
N VAL A 300 -1.42 6.18 -11.24
CA VAL A 300 -2.69 5.46 -11.40
C VAL A 300 -2.75 4.90 -12.82
N ASN A 301 -2.79 3.58 -12.92
CA ASN A 301 -2.94 2.94 -14.22
C ASN A 301 -4.34 3.24 -14.79
N LYS A 302 -4.40 4.00 -15.88
CA LYS A 302 -5.65 4.42 -16.52
C LYS A 302 -6.53 3.28 -17.02
N TYR A 303 -5.97 2.08 -17.19
CA TYR A 303 -6.70 0.88 -17.59
C TYR A 303 -7.27 0.11 -16.39
N GLN A 304 -6.80 0.38 -15.18
CA GLN A 304 -7.29 -0.24 -13.95
C GLN A 304 -8.26 0.65 -13.18
N GLY A 305 -8.13 1.97 -13.28
CA GLY A 305 -8.99 2.88 -12.53
C GLY A 305 -8.69 4.35 -12.75
N ARG A 306 -9.22 5.15 -11.84
CA ARG A 306 -9.06 6.60 -11.77
C ARG A 306 -8.76 7.05 -10.35
N ALA A 307 -8.11 8.20 -10.22
CA ALA A 307 -8.02 8.91 -8.96
C ALA A 307 -8.86 10.18 -9.02
N VAL A 308 -9.45 10.50 -7.89
CA VAL A 308 -10.01 11.81 -7.57
C VAL A 308 -9.31 12.29 -6.30
N VAL A 309 -9.02 13.56 -6.20
CA VAL A 309 -8.51 14.15 -4.96
C VAL A 309 -9.59 15.07 -4.40
N ARG A 310 -9.88 14.93 -3.11
CA ARG A 310 -10.93 15.71 -2.45
C ARG A 310 -10.37 16.64 -1.41
N ASP A 311 -10.90 17.85 -1.37
CA ASP A 311 -10.58 18.80 -0.29
C ASP A 311 -10.87 18.17 1.07
N ILE A 312 -9.93 18.34 2.00
CA ILE A 312 -9.99 17.69 3.32
C ILE A 312 -11.17 18.20 4.17
N ARG A 313 -11.64 19.41 3.93
CA ARG A 313 -12.68 20.07 4.74
C ARG A 313 -14.07 19.96 4.11
N THR A 314 -14.14 20.17 2.80
CA THR A 314 -15.42 20.23 2.06
C THR A 314 -15.78 18.92 1.41
N SER A 315 -14.80 18.02 1.20
CA SER A 315 -14.92 16.80 0.39
C SER A 315 -15.18 17.07 -1.10
N GLU A 316 -15.10 18.32 -1.55
CA GLU A 316 -15.27 18.68 -2.94
C GLU A 316 -14.07 18.22 -3.79
N PRO A 317 -14.28 17.82 -5.05
CA PRO A 317 -13.21 17.40 -5.93
C PRO A 317 -12.24 18.55 -6.25
N ILE A 318 -10.95 18.31 -6.05
CA ILE A 318 -9.86 19.21 -6.43
C ILE A 318 -9.46 18.89 -7.86
N LYS A 319 -9.51 19.90 -8.74
CA LYS A 319 -9.11 19.78 -10.15
C LYS A 319 -7.72 20.36 -10.43
N LYS A 320 -7.24 21.24 -9.56
CA LYS A 320 -5.97 21.91 -9.72
C LYS A 320 -4.81 21.03 -9.23
N THR A 321 -3.78 20.92 -10.05
CA THR A 321 -2.53 20.23 -9.66
C THR A 321 -1.80 21.03 -8.58
N GLY A 322 -1.04 20.32 -7.75
CA GLY A 322 -0.28 20.95 -6.67
C GLY A 322 -1.09 21.25 -5.39
N GLU A 323 -2.39 21.03 -5.38
CA GLU A 323 -3.21 21.19 -4.18
C GLU A 323 -3.33 19.86 -3.43
N PRO A 324 -3.06 19.83 -2.10
CA PRO A 324 -3.17 18.63 -1.30
C PRO A 324 -4.63 18.29 -0.96
N GLY A 325 -4.96 17.02 -0.97
CA GLY A 325 -6.30 16.53 -0.58
C GLY A 325 -6.31 15.02 -0.31
N LEU A 326 -7.46 14.49 0.04
CA LEU A 326 -7.66 13.07 0.29
C LEU A 326 -7.75 12.31 -1.02
N LEU A 327 -7.07 11.16 -1.09
CA LEU A 327 -7.09 10.30 -2.26
C LEU A 327 -8.37 9.46 -2.30
N GLU A 328 -9.11 9.57 -3.39
CA GLU A 328 -10.14 8.63 -3.77
C GLU A 328 -9.67 7.79 -4.95
N LEU A 329 -9.80 6.47 -4.83
CA LEU A 329 -9.53 5.53 -5.91
C LEU A 329 -10.83 4.92 -6.43
N ILE A 330 -10.99 4.93 -7.75
CA ILE A 330 -12.17 4.42 -8.46
C ILE A 330 -11.75 3.33 -9.43
N THR A 331 -12.29 2.12 -9.27
CA THR A 331 -12.03 0.98 -10.16
C THR A 331 -13.28 0.11 -10.35
N PRO A 332 -13.55 -0.37 -11.56
CA PRO A 332 -14.65 -1.31 -11.79
C PRO A 332 -14.23 -2.76 -11.53
N TYR A 333 -12.94 -3.05 -11.30
CA TYR A 333 -12.39 -4.39 -11.28
C TYR A 333 -12.02 -4.85 -9.86
N GLY A 334 -12.25 -6.14 -9.56
CA GLY A 334 -11.93 -6.73 -8.26
C GLY A 334 -12.85 -6.28 -7.12
N VAL A 335 -14.09 -5.93 -7.45
CA VAL A 335 -15.10 -5.41 -6.53
C VAL A 335 -16.44 -6.15 -6.66
N GLU A 336 -16.41 -7.39 -7.10
CA GLU A 336 -17.62 -8.21 -7.29
C GLU A 336 -18.25 -8.63 -5.96
N SER A 337 -17.44 -8.86 -4.94
CA SER A 337 -17.93 -9.30 -3.63
C SER A 337 -18.26 -8.17 -2.68
N TYR A 338 -17.69 -7.00 -2.89
CA TYR A 338 -17.63 -5.94 -1.89
C TYR A 338 -17.71 -4.57 -2.54
N ALA A 339 -18.48 -3.67 -1.96
CA ALA A 339 -18.69 -2.32 -2.50
C ALA A 339 -17.46 -1.44 -2.29
N GLY A 340 -16.38 -1.73 -3.01
CA GLY A 340 -15.10 -1.01 -2.95
C GLY A 340 -14.73 -0.34 -4.28
N LEU A 341 -15.74 -0.08 -5.14
CA LEU A 341 -15.47 0.51 -6.46
C LEU A 341 -14.94 1.94 -6.41
N ALA A 342 -15.43 2.76 -5.47
CA ALA A 342 -14.96 4.11 -5.22
C ALA A 342 -14.71 4.27 -3.72
N VAL A 343 -13.46 4.45 -3.33
CA VAL A 343 -13.04 4.48 -1.92
C VAL A 343 -12.25 5.75 -1.65
N LEU A 344 -12.76 6.56 -0.73
CA LEU A 344 -12.02 7.70 -0.19
C LEU A 344 -11.11 7.21 0.93
N LEU A 345 -9.81 7.36 0.76
CA LEU A 345 -8.77 6.94 1.70
C LEU A 345 -8.44 8.05 2.71
N ASP A 346 -7.75 7.69 3.79
CA ASP A 346 -7.20 8.62 4.78
C ASP A 346 -5.79 9.14 4.40
N ASP A 347 -5.32 8.79 3.20
CA ASP A 347 -4.03 9.24 2.69
C ASP A 347 -4.17 10.62 2.01
N ILE A 348 -3.30 11.55 2.41
CA ILE A 348 -3.21 12.88 1.82
C ILE A 348 -2.21 12.84 0.70
N VAL A 349 -2.66 13.23 -0.46
CA VAL A 349 -1.85 13.25 -1.69
C VAL A 349 -1.88 14.61 -2.36
N GLN A 350 -0.94 14.80 -3.27
CA GLN A 350 -0.89 15.94 -4.18
C GLN A 350 -0.72 15.41 -5.60
N VAL A 351 -1.66 15.75 -6.48
CA VAL A 351 -1.55 15.39 -7.89
C VAL A 351 -0.63 16.37 -8.60
N GLU A 352 0.36 15.82 -9.30
CA GLU A 352 1.33 16.58 -10.07
C GLU A 352 0.93 16.71 -11.54
N ASN A 353 0.23 15.69 -12.07
CA ASN A 353 -0.34 15.73 -13.40
C ASN A 353 -1.52 14.76 -13.49
N TRP A 354 -2.60 15.15 -14.18
CA TRP A 354 -3.80 14.33 -14.33
C TRP A 354 -3.75 13.35 -15.50
N GLU A 355 -2.90 13.61 -16.48
CA GLU A 355 -2.95 12.89 -17.76
C GLU A 355 -1.74 11.99 -18.02
N ARG A 356 -0.54 12.47 -17.70
CA ARG A 356 0.71 11.81 -18.07
C ARG A 356 1.88 12.22 -17.18
N CYS A 357 2.76 11.27 -16.87
CA CYS A 357 4.02 11.59 -16.23
C CYS A 357 4.98 12.28 -17.22
N PRO A 358 5.49 13.49 -16.92
CA PRO A 358 6.43 14.17 -17.78
C PRO A 358 7.80 13.50 -17.83
N GLU A 359 8.17 12.72 -16.81
CA GLU A 359 9.49 12.08 -16.72
C GLU A 359 9.54 10.72 -17.43
N CYS A 360 8.58 9.83 -17.18
CA CYS A 360 8.59 8.48 -17.76
C CYS A 360 7.60 8.29 -18.92
N GLY A 361 6.77 9.29 -19.20
CA GLY A 361 5.81 9.28 -20.32
C GLY A 361 4.58 8.38 -20.13
N ARG A 362 4.43 7.68 -18.99
CA ARG A 362 3.25 6.84 -18.71
C ARG A 362 1.99 7.69 -18.60
N GLU A 363 0.93 7.20 -19.20
CA GLU A 363 -0.39 7.82 -19.15
C GLU A 363 -1.14 7.49 -17.87
N GLY A 364 -1.98 8.41 -17.40
CA GLY A 364 -2.73 8.36 -16.17
C GLY A 364 -2.28 9.43 -15.18
N SER A 365 -3.08 9.66 -14.15
CA SER A 365 -2.73 10.65 -13.13
C SER A 365 -1.53 10.18 -12.30
N ILE A 366 -0.71 11.17 -11.94
CA ILE A 366 0.46 10.97 -11.08
C ILE A 366 0.33 11.82 -9.82
N PHE A 367 0.74 11.25 -8.69
CA PHE A 367 0.62 11.89 -7.39
C PHE A 367 1.78 11.54 -6.46
N ARG A 368 1.98 12.40 -5.45
CA ARG A 368 2.85 12.12 -4.31
C ARG A 368 2.01 11.89 -3.05
N VAL A 369 2.46 10.99 -2.19
CA VAL A 369 1.86 10.81 -0.87
C VAL A 369 2.55 11.73 0.13
N LEU A 370 1.82 12.68 0.66
CA LEU A 370 2.31 13.67 1.63
C LEU A 370 2.22 13.17 3.06
N GLY A 371 1.23 12.33 3.36
CA GLY A 371 0.99 11.82 4.71
C GLY A 371 -0.36 11.13 4.84
N ARG A 372 -0.82 11.02 6.06
CA ARG A 372 -2.11 10.40 6.38
C ARG A 372 -2.88 11.25 7.38
N LEU A 373 -4.19 11.29 7.18
CA LEU A 373 -5.08 11.96 8.12
C LEU A 373 -5.00 11.27 9.49
N THR A 374 -4.60 12.00 10.51
CA THR A 374 -4.56 11.47 11.87
C THR A 374 -5.85 11.88 12.58
N PRO A 375 -6.69 10.96 13.06
CA PRO A 375 -7.85 11.31 13.86
C PRO A 375 -7.38 12.08 15.10
N SER A 376 -7.83 13.32 15.26
CA SER A 376 -7.60 14.04 16.52
C SER A 376 -8.37 13.35 17.64
N ILE A 377 -7.70 13.08 18.76
CA ILE A 377 -8.35 12.61 20.00
C ILE A 377 -9.07 13.82 20.64
N GLY A 378 -10.03 14.40 19.94
CA GLY A 378 -10.80 15.54 20.38
C GLY A 378 -12.26 15.16 20.63
N LYS A 379 -12.80 15.54 21.78
CA LYS A 379 -14.20 15.31 22.16
C LYS A 379 -15.10 16.30 21.42
N GLY A 380 -15.67 15.89 20.28
CA GLY A 380 -16.72 16.66 19.57
C GLY A 380 -16.80 16.35 18.08
N CYS A 381 -17.99 16.40 17.50
CA CYS A 381 -18.24 16.06 16.09
C CYS A 381 -17.50 16.95 15.07
N SER A 382 -16.96 18.10 15.48
CA SER A 382 -16.19 19.03 14.65
C SER A 382 -14.67 18.93 14.84
N SER A 383 -14.17 18.04 15.73
CA SER A 383 -12.75 17.91 16.08
C SER A 383 -12.13 16.61 15.56
N LEU A 384 -12.73 15.98 14.55
CA LEU A 384 -12.23 14.71 13.99
C LEU A 384 -10.89 14.85 13.26
N PHE A 385 -10.47 16.09 12.93
CA PHE A 385 -9.28 16.32 12.13
C PHE A 385 -8.50 17.52 12.70
N SER A 386 -7.26 17.34 13.08
CA SER A 386 -6.33 18.44 13.35
C SER A 386 -5.32 18.56 12.21
N LEU A 387 -5.25 19.74 11.64
CA LEU A 387 -4.25 20.10 10.61
C LEU A 387 -2.88 20.43 11.21
N ASP A 388 -2.75 20.44 12.55
CA ASP A 388 -1.52 20.81 13.26
C ASP A 388 -0.38 19.78 13.16
N ALA A 389 -0.63 18.65 12.51
CA ALA A 389 0.40 17.65 12.21
C ALA A 389 1.24 17.99 10.96
N TYR A 390 0.84 19.00 10.21
CA TYR A 390 1.53 19.43 9.00
C TYR A 390 2.26 20.75 9.29
N ASN A 391 3.55 20.65 9.63
CA ASN A 391 4.48 21.74 9.37
C ASN A 391 4.71 21.78 7.86
N LEU A 392 3.81 22.42 7.15
CA LEU A 392 4.05 22.94 5.79
C LEU A 392 4.81 24.24 5.91
#